data_53626ae70f92faaab752d0f5be5e00ec
#
_entry.id   53626ae70f92faaab752d0f5be5e00ec
#
_cell.length_a   1.000
_cell.length_b   1.000
_cell.length_c   1.000
_cell.angle_alpha   90.00
_cell.angle_beta   90.00
_cell.angle_gamma   90.00
#
_symmetry.space_group_name_H-M   'P 1'
#
loop_
_entity.id
_entity.type
_entity.pdbx_description
1 polymer ?
#
loop_
_entity_poly.entity_id
_entity_poly.type
_entity_poly.pdbx_seq_one_letter_code
_entity_poly.pdbx_strand_id
1 'polypeptide(L)'
;AVNGAPVDTSMDPWAAFIGLGDKTVTLTVSDKPKRDESAREVPVQLAGSEGTVRYRAWIEHNRAHVEKQTGGRVGYIYVPNTGEDGQSDLMRQLVGQRGKDALIIDERWNGGGQVPHRFVELLNRPLLNYWVGRYGQARPWPPDAHHGPKCMLINGLAGSGGDLFP
;
A
#
# COMPACT_ATOMS: atom_id res chain seq x y z
N ALA A 1 -21.16 -24.21 0.03
CA ALA A 1 -20.79 -24.89 -1.21
C ALA A 1 -20.11 -23.91 -2.16
N VAL A 2 -19.32 -24.40 -3.09
CA VAL A 2 -18.69 -23.62 -4.17
C VAL A 2 -19.25 -24.16 -5.49
N ASN A 3 -19.88 -23.31 -6.29
CA ASN A 3 -20.56 -23.69 -7.54
C ASN A 3 -21.50 -24.92 -7.38
N GLY A 4 -22.20 -24.98 -6.26
CA GLY A 4 -23.10 -26.09 -5.93
C GLY A 4 -22.41 -27.33 -5.32
N ALA A 5 -21.07 -27.46 -5.43
CA ALA A 5 -20.34 -28.57 -4.80
C ALA A 5 -20.13 -28.33 -3.31
N PRO A 6 -20.44 -29.28 -2.42
CA PRO A 6 -20.15 -29.16 -0.98
C PRO A 6 -18.65 -28.98 -0.73
N VAL A 7 -18.29 -28.15 0.24
CA VAL A 7 -16.92 -28.04 0.73
C VAL A 7 -16.68 -29.13 1.75
N ASP A 8 -15.61 -29.93 1.54
CA ASP A 8 -15.16 -30.91 2.51
C ASP A 8 -14.46 -30.23 3.68
N THR A 9 -15.07 -30.24 4.84
CA THR A 9 -14.53 -29.60 6.05
C THR A 9 -13.51 -30.46 6.79
N SER A 10 -13.28 -31.70 6.35
CA SER A 10 -12.22 -32.55 6.89
C SER A 10 -10.86 -32.28 6.23
N MET A 11 -10.86 -31.53 5.12
CA MET A 11 -9.69 -31.12 4.37
C MET A 11 -9.49 -29.59 4.43
N ASP A 12 -8.41 -29.12 3.83
CA ASP A 12 -8.20 -27.68 3.65
C ASP A 12 -9.38 -27.08 2.84
N PRO A 13 -10.15 -26.15 3.41
CA PRO A 13 -11.29 -25.55 2.73
C PRO A 13 -10.91 -24.81 1.42
N TRP A 14 -9.66 -24.39 1.29
CA TRP A 14 -9.15 -23.74 0.07
C TRP A 14 -8.99 -24.72 -1.09
N ALA A 15 -8.96 -26.03 -0.83
CA ALA A 15 -8.93 -27.05 -1.89
C ALA A 15 -10.12 -26.93 -2.85
N ALA A 16 -11.29 -26.46 -2.35
CA ALA A 16 -12.48 -26.23 -3.17
C ALA A 16 -12.30 -25.11 -4.23
N PHE A 17 -11.25 -24.31 -4.14
CA PHE A 17 -10.97 -23.19 -5.04
C PHE A 17 -9.81 -23.45 -6.02
N ILE A 18 -9.17 -24.63 -5.97
CA ILE A 18 -8.07 -24.99 -6.86
C ILE A 18 -8.53 -24.91 -8.32
N GLY A 19 -7.76 -24.18 -9.15
CA GLY A 19 -8.04 -23.99 -10.57
C GLY A 19 -9.18 -23.00 -10.88
N LEU A 20 -9.70 -22.29 -9.88
CA LEU A 20 -10.75 -21.29 -10.01
C LEU A 20 -10.26 -19.84 -9.91
N GLY A 21 -8.94 -19.61 -9.83
CA GLY A 21 -8.37 -18.26 -9.83
C GLY A 21 -8.86 -17.42 -11.01
N ASP A 22 -9.10 -16.13 -10.78
CA ASP A 22 -9.63 -15.14 -11.75
C ASP A 22 -11.02 -15.45 -12.34
N LYS A 23 -11.72 -16.44 -11.76
CA LYS A 23 -13.07 -16.79 -12.15
C LYS A 23 -14.09 -16.29 -11.14
N THR A 24 -15.30 -16.01 -11.61
CA THR A 24 -16.45 -15.77 -10.74
C THR A 24 -17.03 -17.13 -10.33
N VAL A 25 -17.18 -17.33 -9.04
CA VAL A 25 -17.81 -18.52 -8.45
C VAL A 25 -19.06 -18.14 -7.67
N THR A 26 -19.99 -19.05 -7.56
CA THR A 26 -21.16 -18.89 -6.69
C THR A 26 -20.89 -19.62 -5.36
N LEU A 27 -20.85 -18.86 -4.28
CA LEU A 27 -20.75 -19.40 -2.93
C LEU A 27 -22.17 -19.58 -2.37
N THR A 28 -22.51 -20.79 -1.95
CA THR A 28 -23.70 -21.01 -1.09
C THR A 28 -23.25 -20.93 0.35
N VAL A 29 -23.69 -19.90 1.07
CA VAL A 29 -23.38 -19.65 2.47
C VAL A 29 -24.65 -19.75 3.33
N SER A 30 -24.51 -20.21 4.57
CA SER A 30 -25.61 -20.35 5.53
C SER A 30 -25.08 -19.93 6.91
N ASP A 31 -25.98 -19.44 7.74
CA ASP A 31 -25.68 -19.08 9.13
C ASP A 31 -25.60 -20.32 10.05
N LYS A 32 -25.93 -21.49 9.50
CA LYS A 32 -25.88 -22.80 10.20
C LYS A 32 -24.96 -23.79 9.49
N PRO A 33 -24.45 -24.81 10.19
CA PRO A 33 -23.57 -25.82 9.60
C PRO A 33 -24.19 -26.64 8.47
N LYS A 34 -25.53 -26.69 8.43
CA LYS A 34 -26.28 -27.37 7.37
C LYS A 34 -27.08 -26.36 6.56
N ARG A 35 -27.23 -26.64 5.27
CA ARG A 35 -28.07 -25.84 4.38
C ARG A 35 -29.51 -25.82 4.89
N ASP A 36 -30.05 -24.64 5.12
CA ASP A 36 -31.44 -24.39 5.51
C ASP A 36 -32.00 -23.18 4.78
N GLU A 37 -33.12 -22.64 5.22
CA GLU A 37 -33.77 -21.48 4.63
C GLU A 37 -32.93 -20.19 4.70
N SER A 38 -31.92 -20.12 5.58
CA SER A 38 -30.97 -19.00 5.64
C SER A 38 -29.89 -19.06 4.54
N ALA A 39 -29.80 -20.14 3.78
CA ALA A 39 -28.83 -20.32 2.74
C ALA A 39 -29.06 -19.34 1.60
N ARG A 40 -28.03 -18.59 1.24
CA ARG A 40 -28.03 -17.63 0.14
C ARG A 40 -26.87 -17.89 -0.81
N GLU A 41 -27.07 -17.54 -2.06
CA GLU A 41 -26.04 -17.61 -3.10
C GLU A 41 -25.39 -16.25 -3.27
N VAL A 42 -24.06 -16.22 -3.25
CA VAL A 42 -23.26 -14.99 -3.40
C VAL A 42 -22.24 -15.20 -4.50
N PRO A 43 -22.34 -14.44 -5.60
CA PRO A 43 -21.30 -14.45 -6.62
C PRO A 43 -20.04 -13.74 -6.08
N VAL A 44 -18.88 -14.38 -6.22
CA VAL A 44 -17.58 -13.85 -5.77
C VAL A 44 -16.57 -13.99 -6.90
N GLN A 45 -15.91 -12.89 -7.23
CA GLN A 45 -14.75 -12.92 -8.09
C GLN A 45 -13.53 -13.38 -7.29
N LEU A 46 -12.94 -14.48 -7.69
CA LEU A 46 -11.72 -14.99 -7.06
C LEU A 46 -10.49 -14.26 -7.59
N ALA A 47 -9.53 -14.01 -6.74
CA ALA A 47 -8.21 -13.53 -7.14
C ALA A 47 -7.35 -14.73 -7.58
N GLY A 48 -6.61 -14.58 -8.67
CA GLY A 48 -5.64 -15.57 -9.12
C GLY A 48 -4.42 -15.67 -8.19
N SER A 49 -4.14 -14.58 -7.45
CA SER A 49 -3.09 -14.52 -6.42
C SER A 49 -3.47 -13.51 -5.35
N GLU A 50 -3.18 -13.85 -4.10
CA GLU A 50 -3.32 -12.93 -2.97
C GLU A 50 -2.11 -11.99 -2.81
N GLY A 51 -1.04 -12.17 -3.59
CA GLY A 51 0.22 -11.45 -3.42
C GLY A 51 0.04 -9.94 -3.35
N THR A 52 -0.64 -9.35 -4.34
CA THR A 52 -0.88 -7.90 -4.40
C THR A 52 -1.74 -7.40 -3.25
N VAL A 53 -2.76 -8.17 -2.85
CA VAL A 53 -3.67 -7.78 -1.76
C VAL A 53 -2.94 -7.83 -0.42
N ARG A 54 -2.19 -8.90 -0.15
CA ARG A 54 -1.36 -9.05 1.06
C ARG A 54 -0.28 -7.98 1.15
N TYR A 55 0.36 -7.69 0.04
CA TYR A 55 1.35 -6.64 -0.06
C TYR A 55 0.77 -5.25 0.26
N ARG A 56 -0.37 -4.90 -0.31
CA ARG A 56 -1.08 -3.66 0.03
C ARG A 56 -1.51 -3.63 1.50
N ALA A 57 -2.05 -4.71 2.02
CA ALA A 57 -2.44 -4.81 3.41
C ALA A 57 -1.24 -4.60 4.36
N TRP A 58 -0.07 -5.12 4.01
CA TRP A 58 1.16 -4.92 4.77
C TRP A 58 1.59 -3.45 4.78
N ILE A 59 1.55 -2.76 3.66
CA ILE A 59 1.89 -1.32 3.57
C ILE A 59 0.93 -0.50 4.45
N GLU A 60 -0.38 -0.74 4.34
CA GLU A 60 -1.38 -0.01 5.13
C GLU A 60 -1.29 -0.33 6.62
N HIS A 61 -0.96 -1.59 6.98
CA HIS A 61 -0.69 -1.96 8.37
C HIS A 61 0.48 -1.17 8.95
N ASN A 62 1.61 -1.09 8.22
CA ASN A 62 2.77 -0.32 8.66
C ASN A 62 2.45 1.16 8.79
N ARG A 63 1.70 1.73 7.84
CA ARG A 63 1.25 3.13 7.91
C ARG A 63 0.40 3.39 9.15
N ALA A 64 -0.60 2.55 9.40
CA ALA A 64 -1.45 2.65 10.56
C ALA A 64 -0.66 2.47 11.88
N HIS A 65 0.33 1.56 11.88
CA HIS A 65 1.22 1.37 13.03
C HIS A 65 2.01 2.63 13.35
N VAL A 66 2.69 3.22 12.35
CA VAL A 66 3.46 4.45 12.53
C VAL A 66 2.56 5.60 12.99
N GLU A 67 1.40 5.76 12.36
CA GLU A 67 0.43 6.78 12.74
C GLU A 67 -0.01 6.64 14.19
N LYS A 68 -0.37 5.43 14.61
CA LYS A 68 -0.77 5.14 16.00
C LYS A 68 0.36 5.41 16.99
N GLN A 69 1.59 4.96 16.71
CA GLN A 69 2.72 5.11 17.63
C GLN A 69 3.18 6.56 17.79
N THR A 70 2.91 7.39 16.81
CA THR A 70 3.37 8.80 16.78
C THR A 70 2.25 9.82 17.01
N GLY A 71 1.05 9.36 17.32
CA GLY A 71 -0.13 10.25 17.43
C GLY A 71 -0.43 10.99 16.14
N GLY A 72 -0.18 10.35 14.99
CA GLY A 72 -0.42 10.93 13.66
C GLY A 72 0.64 11.93 13.19
N ARG A 73 1.71 12.15 13.94
CA ARG A 73 2.73 13.15 13.62
C ARG A 73 3.74 12.71 12.56
N VAL A 74 4.00 11.42 12.45
CA VAL A 74 4.96 10.86 11.49
C VAL A 74 4.21 10.15 10.36
N GLY A 75 4.59 10.45 9.11
CA GLY A 75 4.11 9.77 7.94
C GLY A 75 4.93 8.53 7.60
N TYR A 76 4.33 7.58 6.89
CA TYR A 76 4.99 6.38 6.39
C TYR A 76 4.77 6.26 4.89
N ILE A 77 5.86 6.15 4.14
CA ILE A 77 5.89 5.98 2.69
C ILE A 77 6.66 4.70 2.38
N TYR A 78 6.10 3.85 1.54
CA TYR A 78 6.79 2.67 1.03
C TYR A 78 7.20 2.89 -0.43
N VAL A 79 8.45 2.56 -0.76
CA VAL A 79 9.05 2.75 -2.09
C VAL A 79 9.48 1.39 -2.65
N PRO A 80 8.64 0.71 -3.45
CA PRO A 80 8.92 -0.63 -3.97
C PRO A 80 9.94 -0.66 -5.11
N ASN A 81 10.08 0.43 -5.83
CA ASN A 81 11.00 0.58 -6.95
C ASN A 81 11.30 2.05 -7.21
N THR A 82 12.37 2.29 -7.97
CA THR A 82 12.80 3.62 -8.42
C THR A 82 12.57 3.83 -9.92
N GLY A 83 11.53 3.20 -10.47
CA GLY A 83 11.02 3.44 -11.83
C GLY A 83 10.05 4.62 -11.88
N GLU A 84 9.49 4.88 -13.07
CA GLU A 84 8.53 5.97 -13.28
C GLU A 84 7.20 5.76 -12.55
N ASP A 85 6.75 4.51 -12.46
CA ASP A 85 5.58 4.12 -11.68
C ASP A 85 5.82 4.29 -10.17
N GLY A 86 7.00 3.91 -9.68
CA GLY A 86 7.43 4.15 -8.30
C GLY A 86 7.52 5.63 -7.98
N GLN A 87 8.01 6.47 -8.90
CA GLN A 87 8.03 7.93 -8.75
C GLN A 87 6.60 8.50 -8.65
N SER A 88 5.71 8.05 -9.51
CA SER A 88 4.31 8.48 -9.48
C SER A 88 3.63 8.10 -8.17
N ASP A 89 3.91 6.90 -7.66
CA ASP A 89 3.41 6.44 -6.37
C ASP A 89 4.01 7.21 -5.19
N LEU A 90 5.33 7.53 -5.23
CA LEU A 90 5.97 8.39 -4.23
C LEU A 90 5.29 9.76 -4.15
N MET A 91 5.03 10.40 -5.29
CA MET A 91 4.34 11.69 -5.34
C MET A 91 2.95 11.62 -4.73
N ARG A 92 2.19 10.58 -5.06
CA ARG A 92 0.86 10.35 -4.49
C ARG A 92 0.92 10.18 -2.97
N GLN A 93 1.90 9.42 -2.48
CA GLN A 93 2.09 9.19 -1.05
C GLN A 93 2.55 10.47 -0.32
N LEU A 94 3.47 11.26 -0.89
CA LEU A 94 3.91 12.55 -0.34
C LEU A 94 2.74 13.52 -0.18
N VAL A 95 1.87 13.60 -1.20
CA VAL A 95 0.67 14.43 -1.13
C VAL A 95 -0.26 13.98 0.00
N GLY A 96 -0.43 12.66 0.18
CA GLY A 96 -1.25 12.09 1.26
C GLY A 96 -0.66 12.27 2.67
N GLN A 97 0.63 12.57 2.77
CA GLN A 97 1.34 12.78 4.04
C GLN A 97 1.65 14.26 4.34
N ARG A 98 1.02 15.17 3.59
CA ARG A 98 1.13 16.62 3.87
C ARG A 98 0.71 16.92 5.30
N GLY A 99 1.46 17.78 5.96
CA GLY A 99 1.18 18.18 7.34
C GLY A 99 1.70 17.21 8.41
N LYS A 100 2.38 16.14 8.02
CA LYS A 100 3.15 15.33 8.97
C LYS A 100 4.44 16.06 9.36
N ASP A 101 4.86 15.92 10.61
CA ASP A 101 6.07 16.58 11.12
C ASP A 101 7.35 15.91 10.58
N ALA A 102 7.31 14.60 10.34
CA ALA A 102 8.42 13.77 9.86
C ALA A 102 7.93 12.65 8.94
N LEU A 103 8.85 12.03 8.21
CA LEU A 103 8.56 10.88 7.34
C LEU A 103 9.48 9.69 7.66
N ILE A 104 8.91 8.50 7.68
CA ILE A 104 9.61 7.24 7.50
C ILE A 104 9.44 6.82 6.05
N ILE A 105 10.57 6.61 5.36
CA ILE A 105 10.62 6.14 3.98
C ILE A 105 11.13 4.72 4.02
N ASP A 106 10.26 3.77 3.74
CA ASP A 106 10.60 2.35 3.75
C ASP A 106 10.89 1.90 2.31
N GLU A 107 12.15 1.65 2.02
CA GLU A 107 12.61 1.18 0.73
C GLU A 107 13.12 -0.27 0.78
N ARG A 108 12.89 -0.96 1.89
CA ARG A 108 13.26 -2.36 2.02
C ARG A 108 12.66 -3.19 0.89
N TRP A 109 13.45 -4.09 0.32
CA TRP A 109 13.12 -4.89 -0.87
C TRP A 109 12.84 -4.09 -2.13
N ASN A 110 13.36 -2.88 -2.25
CA ASN A 110 13.23 -2.07 -3.44
C ASN A 110 13.89 -2.79 -4.64
N GLY A 111 13.12 -3.05 -5.67
CA GLY A 111 13.57 -3.78 -6.87
C GLY A 111 14.42 -2.94 -7.84
N GLY A 112 14.74 -1.68 -7.48
CA GLY A 112 15.48 -0.77 -8.34
C GLY A 112 14.61 -0.06 -9.39
N GLY A 113 15.25 0.61 -10.32
CA GLY A 113 14.63 1.37 -11.41
C GLY A 113 15.59 2.40 -11.98
N GLN A 114 15.16 3.12 -13.02
CA GLN A 114 16.03 3.98 -13.84
C GLN A 114 16.16 5.41 -13.33
N VAL A 115 15.35 5.82 -12.35
CA VAL A 115 15.27 7.23 -11.96
C VAL A 115 15.45 7.51 -10.47
N PRO A 116 16.35 6.80 -9.74
CA PRO A 116 16.53 6.99 -8.29
C PRO A 116 16.86 8.45 -7.92
N HIS A 117 17.63 9.15 -8.76
CA HIS A 117 17.97 10.57 -8.58
C HIS A 117 16.73 11.47 -8.42
N ARG A 118 15.64 11.16 -9.14
CA ARG A 118 14.39 11.93 -9.03
C ARG A 118 13.71 11.74 -7.66
N PHE A 119 13.89 10.59 -7.04
CA PHE A 119 13.38 10.35 -5.69
C PHE A 119 14.14 11.19 -4.67
N VAL A 120 15.48 11.26 -4.81
CA VAL A 120 16.32 12.11 -3.98
C VAL A 120 15.95 13.58 -4.16
N GLU A 121 15.79 14.05 -5.40
CA GLU A 121 15.35 15.42 -5.69
C GLU A 121 14.00 15.75 -5.07
N LEU A 122 13.02 14.86 -5.18
CA LEU A 122 11.69 15.05 -4.61
C LEU A 122 11.73 15.16 -3.09
N LEU A 123 12.48 14.28 -2.44
CA LEU A 123 12.58 14.25 -0.98
C LEU A 123 13.43 15.39 -0.40
N ASN A 124 14.32 15.95 -1.19
CA ASN A 124 15.20 17.06 -0.80
C ASN A 124 14.75 18.43 -1.31
N ARG A 125 13.54 18.55 -1.84
CA ARG A 125 13.00 19.83 -2.32
C ARG A 125 13.06 20.90 -1.25
N PRO A 126 13.73 22.04 -1.50
CA PRO A 126 13.80 23.14 -0.57
C PRO A 126 12.46 23.91 -0.51
N LEU A 127 12.22 24.56 0.60
CA LEU A 127 11.20 25.60 0.69
C LEU A 127 11.67 26.80 -0.15
N LEU A 128 10.90 27.18 -1.16
CA LEU A 128 11.23 28.31 -2.03
C LEU A 128 10.54 29.59 -1.57
N ASN A 129 9.25 29.51 -1.23
CA ASN A 129 8.44 30.64 -0.78
C ASN A 129 7.15 30.18 -0.12
N TYR A 130 6.31 31.14 0.27
CA TYR A 130 4.95 30.90 0.75
C TYR A 130 3.95 31.58 -0.17
N TRP A 131 2.90 30.89 -0.52
CA TRP A 131 1.75 31.46 -1.18
C TRP A 131 0.72 31.90 -0.14
N VAL A 132 0.35 33.17 -0.20
CA VAL A 132 -0.66 33.76 0.68
C VAL A 132 -1.82 34.22 -0.17
N GLY A 133 -2.96 33.56 -0.04
CA GLY A 133 -4.19 33.99 -0.68
C GLY A 133 -4.81 35.19 0.06
N ARG A 134 -5.75 35.87 -0.59
CA ARG A 134 -6.48 36.99 0.02
C ARG A 134 -7.20 36.59 1.33
N TYR A 135 -7.66 35.34 1.35
CA TYR A 135 -8.32 34.73 2.51
C TYR A 135 -7.66 33.36 2.75
N GLY A 136 -7.08 33.16 3.91
CA GLY A 136 -6.50 31.86 4.27
C GLY A 136 -5.09 31.94 4.84
N GLN A 137 -4.56 30.76 5.18
CA GLN A 137 -3.22 30.63 5.74
C GLN A 137 -2.15 30.57 4.63
N ALA A 138 -0.94 31.01 4.97
CA ALA A 138 0.22 30.84 4.14
C ALA A 138 0.47 29.35 3.86
N ARG A 139 0.72 29.00 2.60
CA ARG A 139 1.02 27.64 2.16
C ARG A 139 2.45 27.56 1.65
N PRO A 140 3.26 26.61 2.11
CA PRO A 140 4.61 26.43 1.62
C PRO A 140 4.61 26.03 0.15
N TRP A 141 5.63 26.47 -0.57
CA TRP A 141 5.84 26.15 -1.97
C TRP A 141 7.26 25.62 -2.20
N PRO A 142 7.48 24.53 -2.94
CA PRO A 142 6.46 23.70 -3.62
C PRO A 142 5.56 22.93 -2.66
N PRO A 143 4.29 22.69 -3.04
CA PRO A 143 3.30 22.08 -2.14
C PRO A 143 3.51 20.58 -1.88
N ASP A 144 4.36 19.96 -2.66
CA ASP A 144 4.73 18.55 -2.59
C ASP A 144 6.13 18.32 -1.95
N ALA A 145 6.71 19.37 -1.37
CA ALA A 145 7.92 19.26 -0.57
C ALA A 145 7.58 18.92 0.89
N HIS A 146 8.45 18.13 1.51
CA HIS A 146 8.38 17.84 2.94
C HIS A 146 9.66 18.34 3.62
N HIS A 147 9.51 19.29 4.54
CA HIS A 147 10.64 19.99 5.16
C HIS A 147 11.06 19.43 6.52
N GLY A 148 10.27 18.50 7.08
CA GLY A 148 10.60 17.83 8.33
C GLY A 148 11.69 16.76 8.17
N PRO A 149 12.18 16.21 9.28
CA PRO A 149 13.15 15.13 9.26
C PRO A 149 12.61 13.89 8.55
N LYS A 150 13.52 13.17 7.93
CA LYS A 150 13.25 11.93 7.19
C LYS A 150 14.18 10.85 7.69
N CYS A 151 13.64 9.64 7.87
CA CYS A 151 14.39 8.44 8.19
C CYS A 151 14.10 7.40 7.13
N MET A 152 15.14 6.75 6.60
CA MET A 152 15.01 5.70 5.60
C MET A 152 15.24 4.33 6.24
N LEU A 153 14.35 3.38 5.95
CA LEU A 153 14.51 1.98 6.28
C LEU A 153 15.05 1.24 5.05
N ILE A 154 16.20 0.64 5.20
CA ILE A 154 16.90 -0.10 4.15
C ILE A 154 17.10 -1.57 4.56
N ASN A 155 17.36 -2.45 3.60
CA ASN A 155 17.85 -3.81 3.86
C ASN A 155 18.76 -4.30 2.72
N GLY A 156 19.48 -5.39 2.96
CA GLY A 156 20.37 -6.00 1.98
C GLY A 156 19.67 -6.72 0.82
N LEU A 157 18.35 -6.55 0.64
CA LEU A 157 17.56 -7.14 -0.45
C LEU A 157 17.05 -6.08 -1.44
N ALA A 158 17.38 -4.82 -1.23
CA ALA A 158 17.26 -3.79 -2.25
C ALA A 158 18.35 -4.01 -3.31
N GLY A 159 18.14 -3.53 -4.52
CA GLY A 159 19.11 -3.70 -5.60
C GLY A 159 19.02 -2.64 -6.67
N SER A 160 20.10 -2.51 -7.48
CA SER A 160 20.16 -1.58 -8.60
C SER A 160 19.87 -0.13 -8.18
N GLY A 161 18.83 0.53 -8.74
CA GLY A 161 18.40 1.87 -8.34
C GLY A 161 17.95 1.95 -6.86
N GLY A 162 17.59 0.84 -6.23
CA GLY A 162 17.32 0.75 -4.79
C GLY A 162 18.59 0.92 -3.96
N ASP A 163 19.76 0.46 -4.43
CA ASP A 163 21.05 0.69 -3.76
C ASP A 163 21.54 2.14 -3.89
N LEU A 164 21.07 2.84 -4.93
CA LEU A 164 21.46 4.24 -5.19
C LEU A 164 20.55 5.25 -4.51
N PHE A 165 19.37 4.82 -4.12
CA PHE A 165 18.35 5.71 -3.56
C PHE A 165 18.68 6.18 -2.14
N PRO A 166 19.15 5.32 -1.20
CA PRO A 166 19.58 5.76 0.14
C PRO A 166 20.80 6.66 0.07
#